data_ae3af231c193651cf6d0c795638ec10f
#
_entry.id   ae3af231c193651cf6d0c795638ec10f
#
_cell.length_a   1.000
_cell.length_b   1.000
_cell.length_c   1.000
_cell.angle_alpha   90.00
_cell.angle_beta   90.00
_cell.angle_gamma   90.00
#
_symmetry.space_group_name_H-M   'P 1'
#
loop_
_entity.id
_entity.type
_entity.pdbx_description
1 polymer ?
#
loop_
_entity_poly.entity_id
_entity_poly.type
_entity_poly.pdbx_seq_one_letter_code
_entity_poly.pdbx_strand_id
1 'polypeptide(L)'
;MVLDLKEYDLIVIGTGSAMAIAYAMMQGNPNIKVAVIDKDEPGGICLTRGCIPSKILLYPAELIRTIERGGTFGIDVNVKKIDFPAVIKRMRTLIDREISMVREGLSHSENLDYYNSPAEFTAPYTLEVGEDIIRSRMIFLCTGSKPIIPPIKGLNETGYLTSDAVLRMSRLPESIAIIGGGYIGAEYGHFFSAMGSKVTIIGRNPQILPDEEPEFRRCLKESYRST
;
A
#
# COMPACT_ATOMS: atom_id res chain seq x y z
N MET A 1 -39.25 5.35 -5.13
CA MET A 1 -38.82 3.97 -4.79
C MET A 1 -38.45 4.03 -3.33
N VAL A 2 -39.13 3.27 -2.46
CA VAL A 2 -38.75 3.20 -1.04
C VAL A 2 -37.52 2.31 -1.01
N LEU A 3 -36.35 2.88 -0.68
CA LEU A 3 -35.13 2.10 -0.48
C LEU A 3 -35.35 1.23 0.74
N ASP A 4 -35.10 -0.05 0.60
CA ASP A 4 -35.30 -1.03 1.69
C ASP A 4 -34.18 -0.86 2.73
N LEU A 5 -34.54 -0.68 4.00
CA LEU A 5 -33.58 -0.52 5.09
C LEU A 5 -33.08 -1.90 5.54
N LYS A 6 -31.78 -2.17 5.31
CA LYS A 6 -31.12 -3.37 5.80
C LYS A 6 -30.45 -3.14 7.14
N GLU A 7 -30.68 -4.00 8.11
CA GLU A 7 -30.07 -3.92 9.44
C GLU A 7 -28.96 -4.96 9.58
N TYR A 8 -27.83 -4.48 10.16
CA TYR A 8 -26.64 -5.29 10.45
C TYR A 8 -26.26 -5.16 11.92
N ASP A 9 -25.63 -6.19 12.45
CA ASP A 9 -25.03 -6.15 13.79
C ASP A 9 -23.73 -5.34 13.79
N LEU A 10 -22.98 -5.39 12.68
CA LEU A 10 -21.73 -4.69 12.48
C LEU A 10 -21.64 -4.13 11.06
N ILE A 11 -21.20 -2.87 10.95
CA ILE A 11 -20.75 -2.28 9.68
C ILE A 11 -19.26 -1.96 9.80
N VAL A 12 -18.47 -2.35 8.81
CA VAL A 12 -17.04 -2.03 8.70
C VAL A 12 -16.81 -1.27 7.40
N ILE A 13 -16.26 -0.06 7.50
CA ILE A 13 -15.91 0.76 6.34
C ILE A 13 -14.40 0.68 6.12
N GLY A 14 -14.00 -0.09 5.11
CA GLY A 14 -12.62 -0.42 4.75
C GLY A 14 -12.31 -1.90 4.87
N THR A 15 -11.68 -2.47 3.84
CA THR A 15 -11.29 -3.89 3.75
C THR A 15 -9.84 -4.17 4.14
N GLY A 16 -9.17 -3.22 4.80
CA GLY A 16 -7.80 -3.38 5.29
C GLY A 16 -7.71 -4.15 6.61
N SER A 17 -6.91 -3.66 7.55
CA SER A 17 -6.69 -4.27 8.87
C SER A 17 -7.96 -4.45 9.71
N ALA A 18 -9.00 -3.67 9.42
CA ALA A 18 -10.32 -3.80 10.06
C ALA A 18 -10.97 -5.16 9.85
N MET A 19 -10.65 -5.87 8.77
CA MET A 19 -11.19 -7.21 8.52
C MET A 19 -10.86 -8.21 9.62
N ALA A 20 -9.75 -8.01 10.35
CA ALA A 20 -9.43 -8.83 11.52
C ALA A 20 -10.51 -8.75 12.61
N ILE A 21 -11.13 -7.57 12.78
CA ILE A 21 -12.23 -7.36 13.75
C ILE A 21 -13.49 -8.08 13.26
N ALA A 22 -13.85 -7.88 11.98
CA ALA A 22 -15.02 -8.52 11.38
C ALA A 22 -14.93 -10.06 11.52
N TYR A 23 -13.81 -10.64 11.13
CA TYR A 23 -13.60 -12.10 11.23
C TYR A 23 -13.61 -12.60 12.67
N ALA A 24 -12.98 -11.88 13.61
CA ALA A 24 -13.01 -12.26 15.02
C ALA A 24 -14.45 -12.28 15.60
N MET A 25 -15.26 -11.28 15.22
CA MET A 25 -16.67 -11.22 15.63
C MET A 25 -17.50 -12.33 15.01
N MET A 26 -17.30 -12.64 13.74
CA MET A 26 -17.98 -13.74 13.02
C MET A 26 -17.59 -15.09 13.61
N GLN A 27 -16.34 -15.31 14.00
CA GLN A 27 -15.90 -16.53 14.68
C GLN A 27 -16.52 -16.66 16.07
N GLY A 28 -16.69 -15.57 16.79
CA GLY A 28 -17.32 -15.54 18.13
C GLY A 28 -18.84 -15.71 18.10
N ASN A 29 -19.49 -15.31 17.02
CA ASN A 29 -20.93 -15.43 16.80
C ASN A 29 -21.23 -15.74 15.33
N PRO A 30 -21.46 -17.02 14.97
CA PRO A 30 -21.73 -17.42 13.60
C PRO A 30 -23.03 -16.84 12.99
N ASN A 31 -23.91 -16.29 13.80
CA ASN A 31 -25.19 -15.71 13.33
C ASN A 31 -25.12 -14.18 13.16
N ILE A 32 -23.96 -13.56 13.42
CA ILE A 32 -23.79 -12.11 13.29
C ILE A 32 -23.91 -11.70 11.82
N LYS A 33 -24.68 -10.65 11.54
CA LYS A 33 -24.79 -10.05 10.21
C LYS A 33 -23.82 -8.89 10.08
N VAL A 34 -22.91 -8.97 9.12
CA VAL A 34 -21.85 -7.98 8.91
C VAL A 34 -22.00 -7.33 7.53
N ALA A 35 -21.96 -6.01 7.47
CA ALA A 35 -21.71 -5.30 6.21
C ALA A 35 -20.26 -4.82 6.15
N VAL A 36 -19.60 -5.10 5.04
CA VAL A 36 -18.24 -4.60 4.75
C VAL A 36 -18.28 -3.73 3.51
N ILE A 37 -17.77 -2.52 3.62
CA ILE A 37 -17.86 -1.51 2.57
C ILE A 37 -16.46 -1.07 2.19
N ASP A 38 -16.15 -1.08 0.91
CA ASP A 38 -14.94 -0.45 0.37
C ASP A 38 -15.21 0.04 -1.05
N LYS A 39 -14.89 1.28 -1.33
CA LYS A 39 -15.03 1.87 -2.67
C LYS A 39 -13.88 1.52 -3.61
N ASP A 40 -12.74 1.14 -3.05
CA ASP A 40 -11.52 0.78 -3.77
C ASP A 40 -11.41 -0.75 -3.88
N GLU A 41 -10.31 -1.24 -4.43
CA GLU A 41 -9.98 -2.66 -4.46
C GLU A 41 -9.83 -3.22 -3.03
N PRO A 42 -10.40 -4.41 -2.74
CA PRO A 42 -10.37 -4.98 -1.40
C PRO A 42 -8.97 -5.42 -0.98
N GLY A 43 -8.73 -5.42 0.33
CA GLY A 43 -7.44 -5.76 0.95
C GLY A 43 -6.73 -4.58 1.58
N GLY A 44 -7.29 -3.36 1.42
CA GLY A 44 -6.78 -2.14 2.00
C GLY A 44 -5.42 -1.69 1.43
N ILE A 45 -4.88 -0.61 1.99
CA ILE A 45 -3.64 0.02 1.51
C ILE A 45 -2.47 -0.96 1.53
N CYS A 46 -2.33 -1.76 2.58
CA CYS A 46 -1.18 -2.65 2.75
C CYS A 46 -1.04 -3.65 1.59
N LEU A 47 -2.13 -4.28 1.17
CA LEU A 47 -2.14 -5.21 0.04
C LEU A 47 -2.07 -4.47 -1.30
N THR A 48 -2.91 -3.47 -1.50
CA THR A 48 -3.15 -2.91 -2.84
C THR A 48 -2.06 -1.95 -3.31
N ARG A 49 -1.47 -1.15 -2.39
CA ARG A 49 -0.55 -0.05 -2.74
C ARG A 49 0.47 0.33 -1.65
N GLY A 50 0.68 -0.53 -0.66
CA GLY A 50 1.54 -0.25 0.50
C GLY A 50 2.62 -1.30 0.73
N CYS A 51 2.54 -1.96 1.90
CA CYS A 51 3.61 -2.83 2.41
C CYS A 51 3.91 -4.02 1.50
N ILE A 52 2.89 -4.69 0.98
CA ILE A 52 3.09 -5.92 0.22
C ILE A 52 3.74 -5.64 -1.14
N PRO A 53 3.21 -4.73 -1.99
CA PRO A 53 3.86 -4.43 -3.26
C PRO A 53 5.28 -3.85 -3.08
N SER A 54 5.53 -3.01 -2.07
CA SER A 54 6.88 -2.49 -1.85
C SER A 54 7.87 -3.61 -1.49
N LYS A 55 7.49 -4.59 -0.65
CA LYS A 55 8.36 -5.73 -0.30
C LYS A 55 8.62 -6.66 -1.49
N ILE A 56 7.62 -6.84 -2.37
CA ILE A 56 7.83 -7.59 -3.61
C ILE A 56 8.85 -6.89 -4.52
N LEU A 57 8.89 -5.55 -4.54
CA LEU A 57 9.86 -4.75 -5.30
C LEU A 57 11.23 -4.71 -4.63
N LEU A 58 11.30 -4.70 -3.30
CA LEU A 58 12.58 -4.70 -2.57
C LEU A 58 13.35 -6.00 -2.76
N TYR A 59 12.68 -7.14 -2.88
CA TYR A 59 13.37 -8.42 -3.04
C TYR A 59 14.34 -8.48 -4.24
N PRO A 60 13.94 -8.12 -5.48
CA PRO A 60 14.91 -8.05 -6.59
C PRO A 60 15.98 -6.96 -6.39
N ALA A 61 15.70 -5.88 -5.67
CA ALA A 61 16.70 -4.88 -5.33
C ALA A 61 17.79 -5.47 -4.42
N GLU A 62 17.40 -6.19 -3.36
CA GLU A 62 18.32 -6.91 -2.48
C GLU A 62 19.14 -7.97 -3.22
N LEU A 63 18.52 -8.66 -4.17
CA LEU A 63 19.24 -9.64 -5.01
C LEU A 63 20.35 -8.96 -5.82
N ILE A 64 20.06 -7.82 -6.45
CA ILE A 64 21.05 -7.04 -7.20
C ILE A 64 22.19 -6.60 -6.27
N ARG A 65 21.89 -6.03 -5.10
CA ARG A 65 22.89 -5.61 -4.12
C ARG A 65 23.74 -6.78 -3.59
N THR A 66 23.14 -7.94 -3.46
CA THR A 66 23.86 -9.17 -3.07
C THR A 66 24.84 -9.60 -4.18
N ILE A 67 24.42 -9.56 -5.44
CA ILE A 67 25.26 -9.86 -6.59
C ILE A 67 26.43 -8.89 -6.68
N GLU A 68 26.20 -7.58 -6.53
CA GLU A 68 27.24 -6.55 -6.55
C GLU A 68 28.32 -6.76 -5.48
N ARG A 69 27.94 -7.33 -4.33
CA ARG A 69 28.86 -7.69 -3.25
C ARG A 69 29.51 -9.06 -3.40
N GLY A 70 29.17 -9.81 -4.44
CA GLY A 70 29.71 -11.15 -4.68
C GLY A 70 31.25 -11.23 -4.66
N GLY A 71 31.93 -10.19 -5.14
CA GLY A 71 33.39 -10.10 -5.14
C GLY A 71 34.04 -10.21 -3.76
N THR A 72 33.35 -9.77 -2.68
CA THR A 72 33.84 -9.91 -1.30
C THR A 72 33.93 -11.38 -0.84
N PHE A 73 33.21 -12.27 -1.52
CA PHE A 73 33.18 -13.72 -1.28
C PHE A 73 33.96 -14.51 -2.35
N GLY A 74 34.70 -13.82 -3.23
CA GLY A 74 35.41 -14.44 -4.34
C GLY A 74 34.49 -14.90 -5.49
N ILE A 75 33.29 -14.41 -5.57
CA ILE A 75 32.31 -14.74 -6.61
C ILE A 75 32.23 -13.56 -7.58
N ASP A 76 32.74 -13.76 -8.80
CA ASP A 76 32.67 -12.76 -9.87
C ASP A 76 31.37 -12.96 -10.67
N VAL A 77 30.46 -11.99 -10.53
CA VAL A 77 29.17 -11.99 -11.21
C VAL A 77 28.89 -10.64 -11.82
N ASN A 78 28.38 -10.64 -13.04
CA ASN A 78 27.99 -9.42 -13.73
C ASN A 78 26.50 -9.42 -14.08
N VAL A 79 25.77 -8.41 -13.65
CA VAL A 79 24.36 -8.16 -14.03
C VAL A 79 24.35 -7.59 -15.45
N LYS A 80 24.03 -8.42 -16.45
CA LYS A 80 24.01 -8.00 -17.85
C LYS A 80 22.89 -7.01 -18.17
N LYS A 81 21.70 -7.17 -17.54
CA LYS A 81 20.51 -6.36 -17.81
C LYS A 81 19.51 -6.51 -16.68
N ILE A 82 18.86 -5.40 -16.34
CA ILE A 82 17.68 -5.36 -15.48
C ILE A 82 16.48 -5.03 -16.36
N ASP A 83 15.48 -5.92 -16.36
CA ASP A 83 14.20 -5.68 -17.05
C ASP A 83 13.19 -5.08 -16.07
N PHE A 84 13.25 -3.77 -15.91
CA PHE A 84 12.38 -3.04 -14.99
C PHE A 84 10.88 -3.28 -15.26
N PRO A 85 10.39 -3.26 -16.52
CA PRO A 85 9.00 -3.63 -16.81
C PRO A 85 8.62 -5.02 -16.32
N ALA A 86 9.49 -6.01 -16.43
CA ALA A 86 9.23 -7.36 -15.95
C ALA A 86 9.15 -7.41 -14.42
N VAL A 87 9.99 -6.65 -13.70
CA VAL A 87 9.93 -6.52 -12.23
C VAL A 87 8.59 -5.95 -11.79
N ILE A 88 8.15 -4.85 -12.40
CA ILE A 88 6.85 -4.22 -12.09
C ILE A 88 5.69 -5.16 -12.46
N LYS A 89 5.73 -5.79 -13.63
CA LYS A 89 4.70 -6.74 -14.06
C LYS A 89 4.56 -7.92 -13.09
N ARG A 90 5.69 -8.50 -12.63
CA ARG A 90 5.68 -9.60 -11.65
C ARG A 90 5.00 -9.16 -10.36
N MET A 91 5.36 -8.01 -9.82
CA MET A 91 4.74 -7.45 -8.62
C MET A 91 3.23 -7.31 -8.82
N ARG A 92 2.78 -6.65 -9.90
CA ARG A 92 1.36 -6.44 -10.17
C ARG A 92 0.59 -7.74 -10.30
N THR A 93 1.13 -8.74 -11.04
CA THR A 93 0.47 -10.05 -11.18
C THR A 93 0.23 -10.72 -9.83
N LEU A 94 1.18 -10.62 -8.89
CA LEU A 94 1.02 -11.17 -7.54
C LEU A 94 -0.06 -10.42 -6.76
N ILE A 95 -0.04 -9.09 -6.80
CA ILE A 95 -1.03 -8.25 -6.10
C ILE A 95 -2.44 -8.46 -6.66
N ASP A 96 -2.60 -8.48 -7.98
CA ASP A 96 -3.90 -8.68 -8.64
C ASP A 96 -4.52 -10.04 -8.27
N ARG A 97 -3.67 -11.08 -8.15
CA ARG A 97 -4.08 -12.40 -7.68
C ARG A 97 -4.60 -12.35 -6.23
N GLU A 98 -3.85 -11.74 -5.33
CA GLU A 98 -4.23 -11.62 -3.92
C GLU A 98 -5.52 -10.80 -3.75
N ILE A 99 -5.68 -9.69 -4.49
CA ILE A 99 -6.92 -8.90 -4.50
C ILE A 99 -8.11 -9.76 -4.96
N SER A 100 -7.92 -10.56 -6.02
CA SER A 100 -8.97 -11.45 -6.52
C SER A 100 -9.38 -12.48 -5.47
N MET A 101 -8.42 -13.07 -4.75
CA MET A 101 -8.70 -14.03 -3.66
C MET A 101 -9.46 -13.36 -2.51
N VAL A 102 -9.07 -12.14 -2.11
CA VAL A 102 -9.80 -11.38 -1.07
C VAL A 102 -11.21 -11.07 -1.51
N ARG A 103 -11.41 -10.61 -2.76
CA ARG A 103 -12.74 -10.32 -3.33
C ARG A 103 -13.61 -11.56 -3.34
N GLU A 104 -13.09 -12.69 -3.79
CA GLU A 104 -13.79 -13.97 -3.81
C GLU A 104 -14.19 -14.40 -2.40
N GLY A 105 -13.26 -14.30 -1.43
CA GLY A 105 -13.53 -14.61 -0.03
C GLY A 105 -14.64 -13.75 0.57
N LEU A 106 -14.64 -12.44 0.29
CA LEU A 106 -15.70 -11.53 0.75
C LEU A 106 -17.05 -11.85 0.12
N SER A 107 -17.06 -12.19 -1.18
CA SER A 107 -18.32 -12.46 -1.91
C SER A 107 -18.97 -13.79 -1.57
N HIS A 108 -18.22 -14.75 -1.04
CA HIS A 108 -18.72 -16.09 -0.67
C HIS A 108 -18.85 -16.31 0.85
N SER A 109 -18.59 -15.28 1.66
CA SER A 109 -18.74 -15.38 3.11
C SER A 109 -20.22 -15.41 3.51
N GLU A 110 -20.61 -16.41 4.27
CA GLU A 110 -21.93 -16.45 4.90
C GLU A 110 -22.05 -15.32 5.94
N ASN A 111 -23.20 -14.71 6.06
CA ASN A 111 -23.50 -13.61 6.99
C ASN A 111 -22.63 -12.33 6.82
N LEU A 112 -21.97 -12.16 5.68
CA LEU A 112 -21.25 -10.96 5.32
C LEU A 112 -21.72 -10.46 3.95
N ASP A 113 -22.25 -9.25 3.93
CA ASP A 113 -22.54 -8.53 2.68
C ASP A 113 -21.40 -7.58 2.35
N TYR A 114 -20.78 -7.77 1.18
CA TYR A 114 -19.70 -6.92 0.69
C TYR A 114 -20.24 -5.90 -0.31
N TYR A 115 -20.03 -4.63 0.00
CA TYR A 115 -20.37 -3.48 -0.84
C TYR A 115 -19.12 -2.85 -1.45
N ASN A 116 -18.90 -3.06 -2.73
CA ASN A 116 -17.84 -2.36 -3.45
C ASN A 116 -18.36 -0.99 -3.98
N SER A 117 -18.63 -0.09 -3.06
CA SER A 117 -19.23 1.23 -3.32
C SER A 117 -18.80 2.25 -2.26
N PRO A 118 -18.81 3.55 -2.56
CA PRO A 118 -18.72 4.58 -1.53
C PRO A 118 -19.92 4.51 -0.60
N ALA A 119 -19.73 4.97 0.64
CA ALA A 119 -20.77 5.08 1.65
C ALA A 119 -20.87 6.50 2.17
N GLU A 120 -22.09 6.98 2.43
CA GLU A 120 -22.37 8.28 3.00
C GLU A 120 -23.32 8.14 4.20
N PHE A 121 -23.05 8.86 5.30
CA PHE A 121 -23.96 8.93 6.43
C PHE A 121 -25.15 9.83 6.09
N THR A 122 -26.35 9.25 6.10
CA THR A 122 -27.61 9.98 5.85
C THR A 122 -28.34 10.33 7.15
N ALA A 123 -28.08 9.57 8.23
CA ALA A 123 -28.60 9.82 9.57
C ALA A 123 -27.67 9.16 10.62
N PRO A 124 -27.85 9.38 11.93
CA PRO A 124 -27.10 8.65 12.95
C PRO A 124 -27.20 7.15 12.74
N TYR A 125 -26.03 6.50 12.66
CA TYR A 125 -25.89 5.04 12.48
C TYR A 125 -26.48 4.48 11.17
N THR A 126 -26.79 5.35 10.19
CA THR A 126 -27.43 4.99 8.92
C THR A 126 -26.59 5.47 7.75
N LEU A 127 -26.33 4.62 6.80
CA LEU A 127 -25.52 4.88 5.61
C LEU A 127 -26.30 4.57 4.34
N GLU A 128 -26.09 5.38 3.33
CA GLU A 128 -26.40 5.08 1.94
C GLU A 128 -25.17 4.46 1.29
N VAL A 129 -25.34 3.29 0.66
CA VAL A 129 -24.27 2.53 0.01
C VAL A 129 -24.78 1.98 -1.32
N GLY A 130 -24.41 2.58 -2.42
CA GLY A 130 -24.97 2.25 -3.74
C GLY A 130 -26.48 2.54 -3.79
N GLU A 131 -27.28 1.50 -3.97
CA GLU A 131 -28.75 1.60 -4.01
C GLU A 131 -29.41 1.23 -2.67
N ASP A 132 -28.63 0.86 -1.66
CA ASP A 132 -29.14 0.40 -0.37
C ASP A 132 -29.01 1.44 0.73
N ILE A 133 -29.97 1.44 1.66
CA ILE A 133 -29.85 2.10 2.96
C ILE A 133 -29.56 1.04 4.01
N ILE A 134 -28.45 1.17 4.70
CA ILE A 134 -28.02 0.22 5.72
C ILE A 134 -27.85 0.87 7.09
N ARG A 135 -28.06 0.11 8.14
CA ARG A 135 -28.00 0.61 9.51
C ARG A 135 -27.34 -0.41 10.45
N SER A 136 -26.54 0.10 11.40
CA SER A 136 -26.02 -0.66 12.53
C SER A 136 -25.76 0.24 13.71
N ARG A 137 -25.86 -0.28 14.93
CA ARG A 137 -25.41 0.42 16.15
C ARG A 137 -23.88 0.35 16.33
N MET A 138 -23.19 -0.55 15.60
CA MET A 138 -21.76 -0.75 15.67
C MET A 138 -21.15 -0.50 14.30
N ILE A 139 -20.41 0.59 14.16
CA ILE A 139 -19.79 1.00 12.89
C ILE A 139 -18.31 1.28 13.14
N PHE A 140 -17.44 0.55 12.42
CA PHE A 140 -15.99 0.77 12.44
C PHE A 140 -15.58 1.59 11.21
N LEU A 141 -15.00 2.77 11.45
CA LEU A 141 -14.47 3.65 10.42
C LEU A 141 -12.99 3.35 10.22
N CYS A 142 -12.67 2.54 9.21
CA CYS A 142 -11.32 2.07 8.91
C CYS A 142 -10.91 2.44 7.49
N THR A 143 -11.17 3.69 7.11
CA THR A 143 -11.04 4.22 5.75
C THR A 143 -9.60 4.42 5.27
N GLY A 144 -8.61 4.09 6.11
CA GLY A 144 -7.20 4.21 5.77
C GLY A 144 -6.69 5.63 5.68
N SER A 145 -5.65 5.83 4.87
CA SER A 145 -4.99 7.13 4.68
C SER A 145 -4.67 7.39 3.21
N LYS A 146 -4.33 8.64 2.90
CA LYS A 146 -3.84 9.04 1.57
C LYS A 146 -2.51 9.77 1.72
N PRO A 147 -1.61 9.71 0.72
CA PRO A 147 -0.41 10.53 0.70
C PRO A 147 -0.76 12.02 0.80
N ILE A 148 -0.05 12.73 1.69
CA ILE A 148 -0.15 14.18 1.78
C ILE A 148 0.80 14.78 0.74
N ILE A 149 0.26 15.62 -0.13
CA ILE A 149 1.05 16.37 -1.09
C ILE A 149 1.56 17.64 -0.40
N PRO A 150 2.88 17.82 -0.25
CA PRO A 150 3.42 18.99 0.42
C PRO A 150 3.18 20.26 -0.41
N PRO A 151 2.92 21.41 0.23
CA PRO A 151 2.65 22.68 -0.47
C PRO A 151 3.98 23.32 -0.98
N ILE A 152 4.63 22.64 -1.92
CA ILE A 152 5.87 23.12 -2.55
C ILE A 152 5.49 23.88 -3.81
N LYS A 153 5.95 25.14 -3.92
CA LYS A 153 5.72 25.97 -5.09
C LYS A 153 6.30 25.31 -6.35
N GLY A 154 5.49 25.19 -7.39
CA GLY A 154 5.87 24.58 -8.67
C GLY A 154 5.71 23.06 -8.73
N LEU A 155 5.31 22.40 -7.64
CA LEU A 155 5.20 20.93 -7.62
C LEU A 155 4.09 20.41 -8.55
N ASN A 156 2.94 21.09 -8.59
CA ASN A 156 1.83 20.68 -9.46
C ASN A 156 2.15 20.92 -10.94
N GLU A 157 2.87 22.00 -11.24
CA GLU A 157 3.26 22.39 -12.61
C GLU A 157 4.31 21.45 -13.20
N THR A 158 5.22 20.92 -12.37
CA THR A 158 6.25 19.97 -12.81
C THR A 158 5.74 18.54 -12.91
N GLY A 159 4.64 18.25 -12.25
CA GLY A 159 4.12 16.89 -12.06
C GLY A 159 4.91 16.11 -11.00
N TYR A 160 4.25 15.13 -10.40
CA TYR A 160 4.87 14.26 -9.39
C TYR A 160 4.21 12.88 -9.40
N LEU A 161 4.90 11.91 -8.82
CA LEU A 161 4.38 10.58 -8.53
C LEU A 161 4.18 10.42 -7.03
N THR A 162 3.14 9.74 -6.64
CA THR A 162 2.98 9.22 -5.28
C THR A 162 3.49 7.78 -5.21
N SER A 163 3.61 7.21 -4.01
CA SER A 163 3.92 5.79 -3.81
C SER A 163 3.00 4.86 -4.63
N ASP A 164 1.73 5.23 -4.77
CA ASP A 164 0.74 4.44 -5.54
C ASP A 164 1.05 4.46 -7.04
N ALA A 165 1.43 5.63 -7.57
CA ALA A 165 1.75 5.80 -8.98
C ALA A 165 3.04 5.04 -9.39
N VAL A 166 4.01 4.94 -8.47
CA VAL A 166 5.26 4.18 -8.68
C VAL A 166 4.98 2.72 -9.03
N LEU A 167 3.98 2.10 -8.43
CA LEU A 167 3.60 0.69 -8.68
C LEU A 167 3.06 0.44 -10.11
N ARG A 168 2.79 1.51 -10.85
CA ARG A 168 2.26 1.46 -12.23
C ARG A 168 3.24 1.96 -13.28
N MET A 169 4.48 2.26 -12.89
CA MET A 169 5.50 2.72 -13.83
C MET A 169 5.83 1.64 -14.86
N SER A 170 5.97 2.07 -16.11
CA SER A 170 6.35 1.19 -17.23
C SER A 170 7.81 1.34 -17.64
N ARG A 171 8.49 2.39 -17.16
CA ARG A 171 9.89 2.70 -17.49
C ARG A 171 10.65 3.13 -16.25
N LEU A 172 11.89 2.68 -16.17
CA LEU A 172 12.82 3.16 -15.16
C LEU A 172 13.27 4.59 -15.54
N PRO A 173 13.16 5.59 -14.65
CA PRO A 173 13.71 6.91 -14.90
C PRO A 173 15.24 6.88 -14.75
N GLU A 174 15.97 7.69 -15.53
CA GLU A 174 17.42 7.86 -15.36
C GLU A 174 17.77 8.47 -14.00
N SER A 175 16.92 9.38 -13.53
CA SER A 175 17.04 10.00 -12.22
C SER A 175 15.70 10.25 -11.57
N ILE A 176 15.68 10.20 -10.23
CA ILE A 176 14.47 10.44 -9.43
C ILE A 176 14.80 11.25 -8.19
N ALA A 177 13.99 12.28 -7.93
CA ALA A 177 14.00 13.03 -6.69
C ALA A 177 12.85 12.57 -5.81
N ILE A 178 13.13 12.12 -4.58
CA ILE A 178 12.16 11.66 -3.61
C ILE A 178 12.00 12.71 -2.53
N ILE A 179 10.80 13.27 -2.38
CA ILE A 179 10.48 14.26 -1.36
C ILE A 179 9.97 13.55 -0.12
N GLY A 180 10.79 13.54 0.92
CA GLY A 180 10.53 12.88 2.19
C GLY A 180 11.52 11.76 2.50
N GLY A 181 12.19 11.87 3.65
CA GLY A 181 13.17 10.89 4.13
C GLY A 181 12.58 9.89 5.14
N GLY A 182 11.28 9.58 5.06
CA GLY A 182 10.64 8.54 5.86
C GLY A 182 10.81 7.13 5.28
N TYR A 183 10.14 6.13 5.86
CA TYR A 183 10.23 4.72 5.45
C TYR A 183 9.97 4.50 3.96
N ILE A 184 8.89 5.07 3.42
CA ILE A 184 8.54 4.94 2.01
C ILE A 184 9.63 5.53 1.13
N GLY A 185 10.16 6.70 1.50
CA GLY A 185 11.25 7.35 0.76
C GLY A 185 12.53 6.54 0.78
N ALA A 186 12.87 5.92 1.91
CA ALA A 186 14.01 5.02 2.04
C ALA A 186 13.82 3.75 1.18
N GLU A 187 12.70 3.05 1.29
CA GLU A 187 12.42 1.83 0.53
C GLU A 187 12.48 2.06 -0.98
N TYR A 188 11.78 3.08 -1.48
CA TYR A 188 11.83 3.40 -2.92
C TYR A 188 13.16 3.96 -3.35
N GLY A 189 13.88 4.69 -2.49
CA GLY A 189 15.24 5.13 -2.76
C GLY A 189 16.17 3.95 -3.00
N HIS A 190 16.12 2.96 -2.13
CA HIS A 190 16.87 1.71 -2.28
C HIS A 190 16.48 0.97 -3.56
N PHE A 191 15.17 0.78 -3.79
CA PHE A 191 14.67 0.11 -4.98
C PHE A 191 15.16 0.75 -6.28
N PHE A 192 14.93 2.04 -6.46
CA PHE A 192 15.32 2.74 -7.67
C PHE A 192 16.84 2.78 -7.88
N SER A 193 17.61 2.95 -6.81
CA SER A 193 19.07 2.91 -6.86
C SER A 193 19.55 1.53 -7.32
N ALA A 194 19.03 0.45 -6.76
CA ALA A 194 19.38 -0.90 -7.18
C ALA A 194 18.97 -1.20 -8.63
N MET A 195 17.85 -0.62 -9.11
CA MET A 195 17.45 -0.75 -10.52
C MET A 195 18.33 0.06 -11.47
N GLY A 196 19.16 0.99 -10.99
CA GLY A 196 20.10 1.78 -11.80
C GLY A 196 19.72 3.25 -11.99
N SER A 197 18.70 3.78 -11.29
CA SER A 197 18.38 5.20 -11.30
C SER A 197 19.32 6.00 -10.40
N LYS A 198 19.66 7.22 -10.79
CA LYS A 198 20.28 8.19 -9.89
C LYS A 198 19.23 8.73 -8.92
N VAL A 199 19.35 8.42 -7.63
CA VAL A 199 18.37 8.78 -6.60
C VAL A 199 18.86 9.98 -5.79
N THR A 200 17.96 10.94 -5.54
CA THR A 200 18.17 12.06 -4.63
C THR A 200 17.01 12.11 -3.64
N ILE A 201 17.28 11.96 -2.34
CA ILE A 201 16.28 12.10 -1.28
C ILE A 201 16.37 13.52 -0.71
N ILE A 202 15.25 14.24 -0.75
CA ILE A 202 15.10 15.62 -0.26
C ILE A 202 14.21 15.60 0.98
N GLY A 203 14.77 15.96 2.13
CA GLY A 203 14.04 15.99 3.39
C GLY A 203 14.16 17.32 4.13
N ARG A 204 13.22 17.62 5.01
CA ARG A 204 13.30 18.78 5.92
C ARG A 204 14.31 18.54 7.05
N ASN A 205 14.48 17.29 7.44
CA ASN A 205 15.41 16.87 8.47
C ASN A 205 16.78 16.54 7.85
N PRO A 206 17.88 16.79 8.56
CA PRO A 206 19.23 16.51 8.06
C PRO A 206 19.53 15.01 7.92
N GLN A 207 18.66 14.16 8.43
CA GLN A 207 18.78 12.70 8.40
C GLN A 207 17.49 12.06 7.91
N ILE A 208 17.61 10.91 7.25
CA ILE A 208 16.48 10.04 6.93
C ILE A 208 16.01 9.32 8.19
N LEU A 209 14.73 8.93 8.21
CA LEU A 209 14.06 8.28 9.34
C LEU A 209 14.29 9.04 10.66
N PRO A 210 13.82 10.30 10.78
CA PRO A 210 14.14 11.18 11.90
C PRO A 210 13.62 10.67 13.25
N ASP A 211 12.61 9.81 13.24
CA ASP A 211 11.96 9.27 14.43
C ASP A 211 12.63 7.98 14.95
N GLU A 212 13.65 7.47 14.22
CA GLU A 212 14.39 6.28 14.61
C GLU A 212 15.60 6.61 15.51
N GLU A 213 16.16 5.60 16.19
CA GLU A 213 17.33 5.70 17.04
C GLU A 213 18.55 6.27 16.26
N PRO A 214 19.34 7.16 16.89
CA PRO A 214 20.47 7.83 16.21
C PRO A 214 21.50 6.87 15.60
N GLU A 215 21.76 5.74 16.24
CA GLU A 215 22.70 4.71 15.79
C GLU A 215 22.20 4.06 14.52
N PHE A 216 20.92 3.69 14.48
CA PHE A 216 20.27 3.10 13.31
C PHE A 216 20.30 4.05 12.11
N ARG A 217 19.94 5.32 12.33
CA ARG A 217 19.97 6.36 11.29
C ARG A 217 21.34 6.57 10.69
N ARG A 218 22.40 6.52 11.53
CA ARG A 218 23.79 6.65 11.10
C ARG A 218 24.21 5.47 10.24
N CYS A 219 23.95 4.25 10.68
CA CYS A 219 24.24 3.03 9.94
C CYS A 219 23.54 3.01 8.58
N LEU A 220 22.25 3.38 8.55
CA LEU A 220 21.48 3.44 7.32
C LEU A 220 22.04 4.51 6.34
N LYS A 221 22.41 5.68 6.84
CA LYS A 221 23.02 6.75 6.02
C LYS A 221 24.34 6.33 5.41
N GLU A 222 25.17 5.61 6.15
CA GLU A 222 26.44 5.06 5.66
C GLU A 222 26.18 4.02 4.55
N SER A 223 25.22 3.13 4.76
CA SER A 223 24.81 2.15 3.75
C SER A 223 24.35 2.81 2.46
N TYR A 224 23.57 3.89 2.53
CA TYR A 224 23.09 4.62 1.34
C TYR A 224 24.17 5.42 0.61
N ARG A 225 25.28 5.76 1.26
CA ARG A 225 26.40 6.45 0.62
C ARG A 225 27.38 5.52 -0.08
N SER A 226 27.41 4.26 0.31
CA SER A 226 28.29 3.24 -0.23
C SER A 226 27.66 2.48 -1.41
N THR A 227 26.45 2.82 -1.79
CA THR A 227 25.68 2.28 -2.91
C THR A 227 25.40 3.33 -3.95
#